data_9bce6e7061cb6738323e53c46b4014ec
#
_entry.id   9bce6e7061cb6738323e53c46b4014ec
#
_cell.length_a   1.000
_cell.length_b   1.000
_cell.length_c   1.000
_cell.angle_alpha   90.00
_cell.angle_beta   90.00
_cell.angle_gamma   90.00
#
_symmetry.space_group_name_H-M   'P 1'
#
loop_
_entity.id
_entity.type
_entity.pdbx_description
1 polymer ?
#
loop_
_entity_poly.entity_id
_entity_poly.type
_entity_poly.pdbx_seq_one_letter_code
_entity_poly.pdbx_strand_id
1 'polypeptide(L)'
;MKILLAIMLTYSSLSGQILEKQNKLLWDGTDWDNIQKQVNQDPEMTYRIKSSYLSGVLDGRLYYYLKAWGEEQAFADSLYGDRVDYMTRRETIRQLDRFYKDPLMDYVPVVSAVIIVHMQVEQVPKRIVDRYVDETKRWINQLTLDMESRGMHELLKEKQKRHIKQN
;
A
#
# COMPACT_ATOMS: atom_id res chain seq x y z
N MET A 1 -39.15 7.79 -23.11
CA MET A 1 -37.77 7.57 -23.62
C MET A 1 -36.68 8.23 -22.76
N LYS A 2 -36.87 9.42 -22.19
CA LYS A 2 -35.86 10.14 -21.37
C LYS A 2 -35.56 9.48 -20.02
N ILE A 3 -36.53 8.82 -19.39
CA ILE A 3 -36.38 8.18 -18.05
C ILE A 3 -35.56 6.89 -18.14
N LEU A 4 -35.69 6.13 -19.23
CA LEU A 4 -34.92 4.89 -19.45
C LEU A 4 -33.42 5.15 -19.68
N LEU A 5 -33.09 6.31 -20.28
CA LEU A 5 -31.67 6.71 -20.49
C LEU A 5 -30.98 7.09 -19.19
N ALA A 6 -31.70 7.73 -18.25
CA ALA A 6 -31.17 8.11 -16.93
C ALA A 6 -30.88 6.90 -16.06
N ILE A 7 -31.71 5.85 -16.14
CA ILE A 7 -31.51 4.61 -15.39
C ILE A 7 -30.29 3.83 -15.92
N MET A 8 -30.05 3.81 -17.23
CA MET A 8 -28.86 3.16 -17.80
C MET A 8 -27.55 3.86 -17.41
N LEU A 9 -27.54 5.20 -17.32
CA LEU A 9 -26.37 5.96 -16.93
C LEU A 9 -25.99 5.76 -15.44
N THR A 10 -26.97 5.58 -14.57
CA THR A 10 -26.73 5.31 -13.14
C THR A 10 -26.21 3.89 -12.89
N TYR A 11 -26.65 2.89 -13.68
CA TYR A 11 -26.16 1.51 -13.58
C TYR A 11 -24.70 1.37 -14.02
N SER A 12 -24.28 2.08 -15.07
CA SER A 12 -22.87 2.04 -15.54
C SER A 12 -21.89 2.64 -14.53
N SER A 13 -22.30 3.68 -13.80
CA SER A 13 -21.46 4.30 -12.76
C SER A 13 -21.29 3.39 -11.52
N LEU A 14 -22.33 2.63 -11.18
CA LEU A 14 -22.29 1.72 -10.02
C LEU A 14 -21.42 0.49 -10.30
N SER A 15 -21.47 -0.02 -11.53
CA SER A 15 -20.68 -1.19 -11.93
C SER A 15 -19.18 -0.88 -11.95
N GLY A 16 -18.77 0.34 -12.39
CA GLY A 16 -17.37 0.76 -12.36
C GLY A 16 -16.80 0.85 -10.95
N GLN A 17 -17.56 1.41 -10.02
CA GLN A 17 -17.10 1.54 -8.62
C GLN A 17 -16.98 0.20 -7.88
N ILE A 18 -17.81 -0.79 -8.23
CA ILE A 18 -17.76 -2.13 -7.64
C ILE A 18 -16.56 -2.91 -8.19
N LEU A 19 -16.23 -2.78 -9.47
CA LEU A 19 -15.06 -3.43 -10.08
C LEU A 19 -13.74 -2.85 -9.54
N GLU A 20 -13.65 -1.54 -9.40
CA GLU A 20 -12.45 -0.89 -8.83
C GLU A 20 -12.14 -1.39 -7.41
N LYS A 21 -13.16 -1.60 -6.58
CA LYS A 21 -12.99 -2.15 -5.21
C LYS A 21 -12.57 -3.61 -5.18
N GLN A 22 -12.97 -4.42 -6.15
CA GLN A 22 -12.68 -5.86 -6.16
C GLN A 22 -11.23 -6.20 -6.53
N ASN A 23 -10.54 -5.31 -7.26
CA ASN A 23 -9.17 -5.55 -7.73
C ASN A 23 -8.09 -4.88 -6.87
N LYS A 24 -8.49 -4.15 -5.80
CA LYS A 24 -7.56 -3.43 -4.94
C LYS A 24 -6.97 -4.35 -3.87
N LEU A 25 -5.67 -4.63 -3.99
CA LEU A 25 -4.96 -5.52 -3.07
C LEU A 25 -4.50 -4.85 -1.78
N LEU A 26 -4.10 -3.61 -1.88
CA LEU A 26 -3.42 -2.90 -0.80
C LEU A 26 -4.14 -1.58 -0.53
N TRP A 27 -4.17 -1.17 0.72
CA TRP A 27 -4.61 0.17 1.08
C TRP A 27 -3.67 1.21 0.50
N ASP A 28 -4.24 2.28 -0.05
CA ASP A 28 -3.53 3.45 -0.57
C ASP A 28 -3.97 4.74 0.12
N GLY A 29 -3.58 5.89 -0.45
CA GLY A 29 -3.94 7.20 0.08
C GLY A 29 -5.43 7.45 0.15
N THR A 30 -6.19 6.96 -0.83
CA THR A 30 -7.65 7.08 -0.83
C THR A 30 -8.27 6.35 0.37
N ASP A 31 -7.81 5.13 0.70
CA ASP A 31 -8.28 4.40 1.88
C ASP A 31 -7.85 5.11 3.15
N TRP A 32 -6.60 5.60 3.18
CA TRP A 32 -6.03 6.30 4.32
C TRP A 32 -6.82 7.56 4.69
N ASP A 33 -7.24 8.34 3.69
CA ASP A 33 -8.03 9.55 3.90
C ASP A 33 -9.50 9.26 4.19
N ASN A 34 -10.04 8.18 3.64
CA ASN A 34 -11.42 7.78 3.88
C ASN A 34 -11.68 7.32 5.32
N ILE A 35 -10.66 6.88 6.07
CA ILE A 35 -10.81 6.52 7.50
C ILE A 35 -11.45 7.68 8.27
N GLN A 36 -10.96 8.90 8.09
CA GLN A 36 -11.49 10.07 8.78
C GLN A 36 -12.96 10.33 8.47
N LYS A 37 -13.38 10.11 7.21
CA LYS A 37 -14.77 10.26 6.78
C LYS A 37 -15.68 9.18 7.37
N GLN A 38 -15.18 7.93 7.41
CA GLN A 38 -15.94 6.78 7.91
C GLN A 38 -16.25 6.86 9.41
N VAL A 39 -15.40 7.52 10.19
CA VAL A 39 -15.57 7.69 11.63
C VAL A 39 -16.13 9.06 12.02
N ASN A 40 -16.89 9.70 11.13
CA ASN A 40 -17.50 11.01 11.35
C ASN A 40 -16.51 12.08 11.86
N GLN A 41 -15.28 12.06 11.34
CA GLN A 41 -14.19 12.97 11.72
C GLN A 41 -13.77 12.90 13.20
N ASP A 42 -14.07 11.80 13.90
CA ASP A 42 -13.57 11.56 15.25
C ASP A 42 -12.04 11.38 15.23
N PRO A 43 -11.26 12.31 15.84
CA PRO A 43 -9.78 12.26 15.75
C PRO A 43 -9.20 11.06 16.50
N GLU A 44 -9.80 10.64 17.60
CA GLU A 44 -9.31 9.51 18.39
C GLU A 44 -9.55 8.20 17.66
N MET A 45 -10.74 8.00 17.13
CA MET A 45 -11.07 6.80 16.35
C MET A 45 -10.24 6.73 15.06
N THR A 46 -10.06 7.86 14.36
CA THR A 46 -9.16 7.99 13.20
C THR A 46 -7.75 7.53 13.56
N TYR A 47 -7.20 8.04 14.67
CA TYR A 47 -5.87 7.67 15.14
C TYR A 47 -5.78 6.19 15.49
N ARG A 48 -6.77 5.62 16.17
CA ARG A 48 -6.79 4.21 16.56
C ARG A 48 -6.77 3.30 15.34
N ILE A 49 -7.59 3.57 14.33
CA ILE A 49 -7.65 2.76 13.10
C ILE A 49 -6.32 2.86 12.32
N LYS A 50 -5.82 4.08 12.09
CA LYS A 50 -4.53 4.30 11.41
C LYS A 50 -3.38 3.61 12.16
N SER A 51 -3.34 3.73 13.48
CA SER A 51 -2.33 3.09 14.34
C SER A 51 -2.41 1.56 14.30
N SER A 52 -3.61 0.99 14.31
CA SER A 52 -3.81 -0.46 14.23
C SER A 52 -3.37 -1.02 12.88
N TYR A 53 -3.70 -0.33 11.79
CA TYR A 53 -3.23 -0.71 10.46
C TYR A 53 -1.70 -0.69 10.36
N LEU A 54 -1.06 0.39 10.84
CA LEU A 54 0.40 0.50 10.85
C LEU A 54 1.05 -0.59 11.72
N SER A 55 0.45 -0.94 12.86
CA SER A 55 0.95 -2.06 13.66
C SER A 55 0.98 -3.35 12.85
N GLY A 56 -0.10 -3.66 12.12
CA GLY A 56 -0.14 -4.85 11.27
C GLY A 56 0.91 -4.83 10.15
N VAL A 57 1.16 -3.66 9.55
CA VAL A 57 2.22 -3.50 8.53
C VAL A 57 3.60 -3.75 9.13
N LEU A 58 3.90 -3.16 10.29
CA LEU A 58 5.21 -3.28 10.96
C LEU A 58 5.42 -4.70 11.49
N ASP A 59 4.41 -5.29 12.12
CA ASP A 59 4.47 -6.67 12.62
C ASP A 59 4.67 -7.66 11.47
N GLY A 60 4.00 -7.47 10.34
CA GLY A 60 4.19 -8.29 9.14
C GLY A 60 5.61 -8.19 8.59
N ARG A 61 6.16 -6.96 8.51
CA ARG A 61 7.56 -6.74 8.10
C ARG A 61 8.54 -7.44 9.04
N LEU A 62 8.37 -7.25 10.35
CA LEU A 62 9.22 -7.88 11.37
C LEU A 62 9.15 -9.39 11.31
N TYR A 63 7.96 -9.96 11.16
CA TYR A 63 7.77 -11.39 11.01
C TYR A 63 8.57 -11.97 9.83
N TYR A 64 8.45 -11.37 8.65
CA TYR A 64 9.15 -11.83 7.46
C TYR A 64 10.66 -11.63 7.57
N TYR A 65 11.11 -10.53 8.18
CA TYR A 65 12.51 -10.32 8.48
C TYR A 65 13.10 -11.42 9.35
N LEU A 66 12.46 -11.72 10.49
CA LEU A 66 12.93 -12.75 11.42
C LEU A 66 12.94 -14.15 10.78
N LYS A 67 11.97 -14.45 9.92
CA LYS A 67 11.95 -15.70 9.16
C LYS A 67 13.09 -15.77 8.16
N ALA A 68 13.30 -14.73 7.36
CA ALA A 68 14.39 -14.67 6.40
C ALA A 68 15.77 -14.68 7.09
N TRP A 69 15.89 -13.98 8.23
CA TRP A 69 17.13 -13.93 9.02
C TRP A 69 17.55 -15.31 9.55
N GLY A 70 16.59 -16.14 9.92
CA GLY A 70 16.85 -17.53 10.36
C GLY A 70 17.37 -18.43 9.24
N GLU A 71 17.15 -18.09 7.98
CA GLU A 71 17.60 -18.84 6.80
C GLU A 71 18.85 -18.21 6.16
N GLU A 72 18.83 -16.91 5.92
CA GLU A 72 19.91 -16.16 5.26
C GLU A 72 20.00 -14.73 5.83
N GLN A 73 20.88 -14.54 6.82
CA GLN A 73 21.02 -13.27 7.54
C GLN A 73 21.34 -12.10 6.62
N ALA A 74 22.32 -12.23 5.72
CA ALA A 74 22.74 -11.14 4.84
C ALA A 74 21.60 -10.67 3.91
N PHE A 75 20.77 -11.59 3.44
CA PHE A 75 19.60 -11.27 2.64
C PHE A 75 18.55 -10.53 3.46
N ALA A 76 18.23 -11.03 4.67
CA ALA A 76 17.27 -10.38 5.56
C ALA A 76 17.71 -8.95 5.93
N ASP A 77 18.97 -8.74 6.28
CA ASP A 77 19.54 -7.43 6.60
C ASP A 77 19.47 -6.47 5.40
N SER A 78 19.62 -6.98 4.18
CA SER A 78 19.44 -6.18 2.96
C SER A 78 18.01 -5.70 2.73
N LEU A 79 17.01 -6.48 3.19
CA LEU A 79 15.59 -6.14 3.05
C LEU A 79 15.08 -5.19 4.14
N TYR A 80 15.53 -5.40 5.37
CA TYR A 80 15.02 -4.67 6.52
C TYR A 80 15.96 -3.51 6.91
N GLY A 81 17.27 -3.75 6.80
CA GLY A 81 18.33 -2.86 7.27
C GLY A 81 18.38 -2.74 8.80
N ASP A 82 19.49 -2.25 9.32
CA ASP A 82 19.66 -1.90 10.74
C ASP A 82 18.91 -0.61 11.14
N ARG A 83 17.77 -0.37 10.52
CA ARG A 83 17.06 0.89 10.72
C ARG A 83 16.33 0.85 12.05
N VAL A 84 16.88 1.56 12.99
CA VAL A 84 16.18 1.94 14.21
C VAL A 84 14.95 2.73 13.79
N ASP A 85 13.77 2.34 14.24
CA ASP A 85 12.53 3.08 14.04
C ASP A 85 12.64 4.44 14.76
N TYR A 86 13.15 5.47 14.05
CA TYR A 86 13.30 6.83 14.59
C TYR A 86 11.97 7.54 14.79
N MET A 87 10.88 7.00 14.23
CA MET A 87 9.56 7.62 14.33
C MET A 87 8.62 6.82 15.20
N THR A 88 7.95 7.52 16.13
CA THR A 88 6.79 6.96 16.82
C THR A 88 5.64 6.75 15.82
N ARG A 89 4.68 5.86 16.13
CA ARG A 89 3.47 5.65 15.29
C ARG A 89 2.74 6.95 14.99
N ARG A 90 2.66 7.86 15.98
CA ARG A 90 2.03 9.18 15.81
C ARG A 90 2.77 10.05 14.79
N GLU A 91 4.08 9.98 14.79
CA GLU A 91 4.90 10.69 13.81
C GLU A 91 4.76 10.08 12.43
N THR A 92 4.78 8.75 12.31
CA THR A 92 4.54 8.05 11.05
C THR A 92 3.18 8.42 10.47
N ILE A 93 2.10 8.43 11.28
CA ILE A 93 0.77 8.87 10.84
C ILE A 93 0.82 10.30 10.31
N ARG A 94 1.44 11.24 11.03
CA ARG A 94 1.57 12.63 10.58
C ARG A 94 2.34 12.78 9.27
N GLN A 95 3.39 11.97 9.07
CA GLN A 95 4.15 12.00 7.81
C GLN A 95 3.34 11.40 6.66
N LEU A 96 2.60 10.33 6.88
CA LEU A 96 1.69 9.76 5.89
C LEU A 96 0.55 10.73 5.54
N ASP A 97 -0.07 11.39 6.54
CA ASP A 97 -1.08 12.42 6.30
C ASP A 97 -0.52 13.59 5.48
N ARG A 98 0.77 13.91 5.63
CA ARG A 98 1.44 14.93 4.81
C ARG A 98 1.76 14.42 3.41
N PHE A 99 2.23 13.19 3.30
CA PHE A 99 2.58 12.53 2.04
C PHE A 99 1.37 12.45 1.09
N TYR A 100 0.21 12.05 1.60
CA TYR A 100 -1.02 11.93 0.84
C TYR A 100 -1.77 13.26 0.62
N LYS A 101 -1.24 14.40 1.08
CA LYS A 101 -1.74 15.72 0.64
C LYS A 101 -1.45 16.01 -0.83
N ASP A 102 -0.47 15.34 -1.41
CA ASP A 102 -0.21 15.39 -2.84
C ASP A 102 -1.10 14.36 -3.55
N PRO A 103 -2.09 14.78 -4.35
CA PRO A 103 -3.01 13.87 -5.05
C PRO A 103 -2.28 12.88 -5.97
N LEU A 104 -1.07 13.21 -6.42
CA LEU A 104 -0.24 12.30 -7.23
C LEU A 104 0.28 11.10 -6.44
N MET A 105 0.10 11.08 -5.13
CA MET A 105 0.50 9.99 -4.23
C MET A 105 -0.67 9.11 -3.77
N ASP A 106 -1.91 9.48 -4.08
CA ASP A 106 -3.11 8.81 -3.57
C ASP A 106 -3.15 7.30 -3.86
N TYR A 107 -2.61 6.86 -4.99
CA TYR A 107 -2.57 5.44 -5.35
C TYR A 107 -1.29 4.72 -4.95
N VAL A 108 -0.36 5.38 -4.27
CA VAL A 108 0.81 4.72 -3.68
C VAL A 108 0.35 3.90 -2.47
N PRO A 109 0.64 2.59 -2.42
CA PRO A 109 0.24 1.75 -1.29
C PRO A 109 0.80 2.25 0.03
N VAL A 110 0.01 2.21 1.10
CA VAL A 110 0.43 2.65 2.45
C VAL A 110 1.69 1.91 2.93
N VAL A 111 1.82 0.62 2.60
CA VAL A 111 3.01 -0.17 2.94
C VAL A 111 4.29 0.38 2.31
N SER A 112 4.21 0.91 1.10
CA SER A 112 5.34 1.59 0.42
C SER A 112 5.52 3.01 0.92
N ALA A 113 4.42 3.74 1.17
CA ALA A 113 4.47 5.10 1.69
C ALA A 113 5.14 5.16 3.08
N VAL A 114 4.95 4.14 3.94
CA VAL A 114 5.68 4.01 5.21
C VAL A 114 7.19 4.03 4.97
N ILE A 115 7.70 3.27 3.99
CA ILE A 115 9.14 3.25 3.66
C ILE A 115 9.58 4.62 3.14
N ILE A 116 8.80 5.23 2.25
CA ILE A 116 9.11 6.53 1.64
C ILE A 116 9.24 7.62 2.71
N VAL A 117 8.27 7.70 3.64
CA VAL A 117 8.31 8.74 4.69
C VAL A 117 9.47 8.52 5.67
N HIS A 118 9.86 7.28 5.96
CA HIS A 118 11.06 6.99 6.71
C HIS A 118 12.32 7.46 5.98
N MET A 119 12.46 7.15 4.68
CA MET A 119 13.58 7.63 3.86
C MET A 119 13.67 9.17 3.87
N GLN A 120 12.52 9.86 3.83
CA GLN A 120 12.47 11.34 3.87
C GLN A 120 12.94 11.89 5.21
N VAL A 121 12.51 11.29 6.33
CA VAL A 121 12.93 11.70 7.69
C VAL A 121 14.41 11.42 7.93
N GLU A 122 14.93 10.32 7.40
CA GLU A 122 16.36 9.96 7.44
C GLU A 122 17.23 10.81 6.48
N GLN A 123 16.61 11.78 5.79
CA GLN A 123 17.29 12.66 4.82
C GLN A 123 18.01 11.90 3.69
N VAL A 124 17.46 10.75 3.29
CA VAL A 124 17.93 10.04 2.10
C VAL A 124 17.88 10.99 0.90
N PRO A 125 18.92 11.02 0.05
CA PRO A 125 18.97 11.93 -1.08
C PRO A 125 17.69 11.88 -1.92
N LYS A 126 17.10 13.05 -2.21
CA LYS A 126 15.81 13.19 -2.91
C LYS A 126 15.73 12.32 -4.18
N ARG A 127 16.81 12.26 -4.96
CA ARG A 127 16.89 11.44 -6.18
C ARG A 127 16.61 9.95 -5.91
N ILE A 128 17.02 9.43 -4.73
CA ILE A 128 16.78 8.02 -4.36
C ILE A 128 15.34 7.84 -3.96
N VAL A 129 14.79 8.78 -3.17
CA VAL A 129 13.38 8.78 -2.77
C VAL A 129 12.47 8.86 -4.00
N ASP A 130 12.72 9.81 -4.91
CA ASP A 130 11.93 9.97 -6.14
C ASP A 130 11.95 8.68 -6.99
N ARG A 131 13.12 8.06 -7.15
CA ARG A 131 13.23 6.78 -7.87
C ARG A 131 12.39 5.68 -7.21
N TYR A 132 12.45 5.57 -5.89
CA TYR A 132 11.65 4.58 -5.17
C TYR A 132 10.14 4.81 -5.34
N VAL A 133 9.70 6.07 -5.33
CA VAL A 133 8.30 6.45 -5.62
C VAL A 133 7.91 6.01 -7.03
N ASP A 134 8.73 6.32 -8.03
CA ASP A 134 8.45 5.96 -9.43
C ASP A 134 8.44 4.44 -9.67
N GLU A 135 9.34 3.71 -9.01
CA GLU A 135 9.36 2.25 -9.04
C GLU A 135 8.12 1.65 -8.38
N THR A 136 7.71 2.20 -7.24
CA THR A 136 6.47 1.79 -6.56
C THR A 136 5.25 2.01 -7.44
N LYS A 137 5.14 3.17 -8.07
CA LYS A 137 4.04 3.51 -8.98
C LYS A 137 3.98 2.55 -10.19
N ARG A 138 5.13 2.25 -10.79
CA ARG A 138 5.21 1.28 -11.89
C ARG A 138 4.83 -0.13 -11.44
N TRP A 139 5.32 -0.54 -10.28
CA TRP A 139 5.03 -1.85 -9.71
C TRP A 139 3.54 -2.04 -9.43
N ILE A 140 2.88 -1.07 -8.77
CA ILE A 140 1.45 -1.21 -8.46
C ILE A 140 0.58 -1.19 -9.71
N ASN A 141 0.92 -0.38 -10.71
CA ASN A 141 0.22 -0.37 -11.98
C ASN A 141 0.35 -1.73 -12.70
N GLN A 142 1.56 -2.29 -12.76
CA GLN A 142 1.78 -3.60 -13.35
C GLN A 142 1.02 -4.70 -12.60
N LEU A 143 1.04 -4.67 -11.27
CA LEU A 143 0.30 -5.63 -10.44
C LEU A 143 -1.21 -5.55 -10.70
N THR A 144 -1.77 -4.35 -10.83
CA THR A 144 -3.19 -4.14 -11.14
C THR A 144 -3.54 -4.74 -12.50
N LEU A 145 -2.74 -4.44 -13.54
CA LEU A 145 -2.92 -5.01 -14.88
C LEU A 145 -2.81 -6.55 -14.90
N ASP A 146 -1.85 -7.09 -14.16
CA ASP A 146 -1.68 -8.55 -14.05
C ASP A 146 -2.89 -9.20 -13.36
N MET A 147 -3.45 -8.54 -12.34
CA MET A 147 -4.66 -9.02 -11.66
C MET A 147 -5.91 -8.96 -12.53
N GLU A 148 -6.07 -7.89 -13.29
CA GLU A 148 -7.19 -7.73 -14.23
C GLU A 148 -7.15 -8.78 -15.35
N SER A 149 -5.93 -9.09 -15.82
CA SER A 149 -5.74 -10.01 -16.95
C SER A 149 -5.79 -11.49 -16.57
N ARG A 150 -5.32 -11.87 -15.38
CA ARG A 150 -5.09 -13.28 -14.99
C ARG A 150 -5.82 -13.72 -13.74
N GLY A 151 -6.27 -12.77 -12.91
CA GLY A 151 -6.82 -13.04 -11.58
C GLY A 151 -5.75 -13.44 -10.55
N MET A 152 -6.03 -13.15 -9.27
CA MET A 152 -5.10 -13.38 -8.16
C MET A 152 -4.64 -14.82 -8.02
N HIS A 153 -5.56 -15.76 -8.20
CA HIS A 153 -5.28 -17.19 -8.02
C HIS A 153 -4.23 -17.73 -9.01
N GLU A 154 -4.29 -17.27 -10.26
CA GLU A 154 -3.32 -17.67 -11.29
C GLU A 154 -1.94 -17.07 -11.03
N LEU A 155 -1.89 -15.81 -10.59
CA LEU A 155 -0.63 -15.15 -10.20
C LEU A 155 0.06 -15.88 -9.04
N LEU A 156 -0.71 -16.29 -8.03
CA LEU A 156 -0.16 -17.06 -6.90
C LEU A 156 0.34 -18.44 -7.31
N LYS A 157 -0.39 -19.15 -8.17
CA LYS A 157 0.06 -20.44 -8.73
C LYS A 157 1.35 -20.30 -9.53
N GLU A 158 1.48 -19.26 -10.33
CA GLU A 158 2.68 -19.02 -11.13
C GLU A 158 3.90 -18.74 -10.22
N LYS A 159 3.73 -17.93 -9.17
CA LYS A 159 4.78 -17.69 -8.17
C LYS A 159 5.22 -18.98 -7.48
N GLN A 160 4.28 -19.80 -7.05
CA GLN A 160 4.60 -21.10 -6.45
C GLN A 160 5.40 -21.99 -7.40
N LYS A 161 5.03 -22.08 -8.67
CA LYS A 161 5.75 -22.86 -9.67
C LYS A 161 7.18 -22.36 -9.91
N ARG A 162 7.41 -21.05 -9.84
CA ARG A 162 8.75 -20.46 -9.98
C ARG A 162 9.65 -20.83 -8.80
N HIS A 163 9.13 -20.78 -7.58
CA HIS A 163 9.87 -21.18 -6.38
C HIS A 163 10.27 -22.67 -6.38
N ILE A 164 9.37 -23.56 -6.84
CA ILE A 164 9.66 -25.00 -6.92
C ILE A 164 10.73 -25.31 -7.97
N LYS A 165 10.91 -24.47 -9.00
CA LYS A 165 11.94 -24.69 -10.04
C LYS A 165 13.31 -24.13 -9.69
N GLN A 166 13.43 -23.32 -8.64
CA GLN A 166 14.69 -22.70 -8.19
C GLN A 166 15.36 -23.48 -7.04
N ASN A 167 14.65 -24.45 -6.45
CA ASN A 167 15.16 -25.43 -5.48
C ASN A 167 15.30 -26.81 -6.13
#